data_bb781091c9fa11fa7bc5e009b2849c4e
#
_entry.id   bb781091c9fa11fa7bc5e009b2849c4e
#
_cell.length_a   1.000
_cell.length_b   1.000
_cell.length_c   1.000
_cell.angle_alpha   90.00
_cell.angle_beta   90.00
_cell.angle_gamma   90.00
#
_symmetry.space_group_name_H-M   'P 1'
#
loop_
_entity.id
_entity.type
_entity.pdbx_description
1 polymer ?
#
loop_
_entity_poly.entity_id
_entity_poly.type
_entity_poly.pdbx_seq_one_letter_code
_entity_poly.pdbx_strand_id
1 'polypeptide(L)'
;MEKNDITFFGLTSFRNARKKFGIKTDDRRRHFYVIGKTGMGKSNMMENMAIQDIAAGRGVAYIDPHGEGAEKIIDFVPAKRVNDVVYINPSDLDYPIAFNVMEKVDFRYRHLVASGLMGVFKKVWPDV
;
A
#
# COMPACT_ATOMS: atom_id res chain seq x y z
N MET A 1 13.56 10.63 -9.35
CA MET A 1 13.63 9.87 -8.07
C MET A 1 15.10 9.70 -7.73
N GLU A 2 15.59 10.38 -6.72
CA GLU A 2 16.99 10.23 -6.31
C GLU A 2 17.20 8.86 -5.66
N LYS A 3 18.23 8.13 -6.12
CA LYS A 3 18.58 6.78 -5.60
C LYS A 3 18.84 6.73 -4.09
N ASN A 4 19.11 7.89 -3.47
CA ASN A 4 19.51 8.02 -2.07
C ASN A 4 18.41 8.55 -1.14
N ASP A 5 17.19 8.68 -1.61
CA ASP A 5 16.07 9.14 -0.77
C ASP A 5 15.76 8.12 0.32
N ILE A 6 15.56 8.58 1.56
CA ILE A 6 15.39 7.72 2.73
C ILE A 6 13.97 7.86 3.26
N THR A 7 13.27 6.73 3.40
CA THR A 7 12.02 6.65 4.14
C THR A 7 12.33 6.33 5.59
N PHE A 8 11.98 7.25 6.49
CA PHE A 8 12.25 7.11 7.93
C PHE A 8 11.15 6.32 8.62
N PHE A 9 11.52 5.41 9.51
CA PHE A 9 10.55 4.64 10.28
C PHE A 9 10.92 4.42 11.74
N GLY A 10 12.04 4.98 12.21
CA GLY A 10 12.44 4.84 13.61
C GLY A 10 13.37 5.94 14.12
N LEU A 11 13.52 5.94 15.42
CA LEU A 11 14.45 6.79 16.16
C LEU A 11 15.34 5.90 17.04
N THR A 12 16.62 6.18 17.07
CA THR A 12 17.51 5.50 18.01
C THR A 12 17.23 5.98 19.43
N SER A 13 17.42 5.10 20.40
CA SER A 13 17.32 5.42 21.84
C SER A 13 18.67 5.28 22.58
N PHE A 14 19.76 5.05 21.84
CA PHE A 14 21.07 4.79 22.42
C PHE A 14 21.70 6.08 22.96
N ARG A 15 22.13 6.08 24.23
CA ARG A 15 22.80 7.19 24.93
C ARG A 15 22.09 8.55 24.79
N ASN A 16 20.75 8.57 24.87
CA ASN A 16 19.90 9.75 24.67
C ASN A 16 20.06 10.45 23.29
N ALA A 17 20.75 9.84 22.35
CA ALA A 17 20.86 10.35 20.99
C ALA A 17 19.68 9.85 20.15
N ARG A 18 18.68 10.70 19.95
CA ARG A 18 17.52 10.43 19.09
C ARG A 18 17.83 10.75 17.62
N LYS A 19 18.46 9.82 16.94
CA LYS A 19 18.72 9.96 15.49
C LYS A 19 17.66 9.22 14.69
N LYS A 20 17.09 9.88 13.67
CA LYS A 20 16.20 9.23 12.71
C LYS A 20 16.98 8.20 11.91
N PHE A 21 16.39 7.03 11.71
CA PHE A 21 16.90 6.01 10.79
C PHE A 21 15.80 5.48 9.90
N GLY A 22 16.16 4.98 8.74
CA GLY A 22 15.22 4.52 7.74
C GLY A 22 15.89 3.63 6.70
N ILE A 23 15.18 3.38 5.62
CA ILE A 23 15.61 2.54 4.50
C ILE A 23 15.72 3.39 3.23
N LYS A 24 16.76 3.17 2.45
CA LYS A 24 16.93 3.80 1.14
C LYS A 24 15.93 3.27 0.13
N THR A 25 15.53 4.10 -0.81
CA THR A 25 14.57 3.73 -1.87
C THR A 25 15.03 2.50 -2.66
N ASP A 26 16.29 2.38 -3.00
CA ASP A 26 16.81 1.23 -3.74
C ASP A 26 16.74 -0.08 -2.94
N ASP A 27 16.93 -0.01 -1.62
CA ASP A 27 16.84 -1.19 -0.75
C ASP A 27 15.39 -1.66 -0.58
N ARG A 28 14.42 -0.74 -0.60
CA ARG A 28 12.98 -1.06 -0.54
C ARG A 28 12.50 -1.89 -1.74
N ARG A 29 13.15 -1.80 -2.88
CA ARG A 29 12.80 -2.59 -4.07
C ARG A 29 13.01 -4.10 -3.89
N ARG A 30 13.71 -4.51 -2.85
CA ARG A 30 14.00 -5.91 -2.52
C ARG A 30 13.02 -6.53 -1.53
N HIS A 31 11.87 -5.91 -1.32
CA HIS A 31 10.86 -6.24 -0.32
C HIS A 31 11.27 -5.88 1.12
N PHE A 32 10.28 -5.76 1.97
CA PHE A 32 10.44 -5.45 3.39
C PHE A 32 9.48 -6.31 4.20
N TYR A 33 10.02 -7.12 5.10
CA TYR A 33 9.22 -8.00 5.93
C TYR A 33 9.36 -7.62 7.40
N VAL A 34 8.21 -7.40 8.07
CA VAL A 34 8.16 -6.92 9.45
C VAL A 34 7.52 -7.97 10.35
N ILE A 35 8.27 -8.42 11.35
CA ILE A 35 7.79 -9.38 12.34
C ILE A 35 7.74 -8.70 13.70
N GLY A 36 6.71 -8.98 14.48
CA GLY A 36 6.58 -8.52 15.86
C GLY A 36 5.23 -8.90 16.45
N LYS A 37 5.15 -8.91 17.77
CA LYS A 37 3.89 -9.15 18.48
C LYS A 37 2.89 -8.03 18.22
N THR A 38 1.60 -8.30 18.45
CA THR A 38 0.54 -7.29 18.41
C THR A 38 0.87 -6.14 19.35
N GLY A 39 0.56 -4.90 18.97
CA GLY A 39 0.87 -3.71 19.76
C GLY A 39 2.31 -3.18 19.65
N MET A 40 3.22 -3.85 18.93
CA MET A 40 4.62 -3.40 18.79
C MET A 40 4.84 -2.34 17.70
N GLY A 41 3.79 -1.76 17.14
CA GLY A 41 3.87 -0.64 16.20
C GLY A 41 4.14 -1.03 14.74
N LYS A 42 3.97 -2.30 14.34
CA LYS A 42 4.15 -2.73 12.94
C LYS A 42 3.29 -1.92 11.96
N SER A 43 1.99 -1.86 12.22
CA SER A 43 1.03 -1.12 11.37
C SER A 43 1.39 0.37 11.34
N ASN A 44 1.64 0.97 12.49
CA ASN A 44 2.03 2.37 12.59
C ASN A 44 3.31 2.69 11.81
N MET A 45 4.28 1.78 11.79
CA MET A 45 5.48 1.91 10.96
C MET A 45 5.14 1.90 9.48
N MET A 46 4.30 0.96 9.02
CA MET A 46 3.88 0.86 7.62
C MET A 46 3.02 2.06 7.18
N GLU A 47 2.09 2.50 8.03
CA GLU A 47 1.31 3.73 7.83
C GLU A 47 2.22 4.94 7.63
N ASN A 48 3.19 5.16 8.52
CA ASN A 48 4.14 6.26 8.43
C ASN A 48 5.00 6.20 7.15
N MET A 49 5.38 5.02 6.70
CA MET A 49 6.11 4.85 5.45
C MET A 49 5.22 5.19 4.24
N ALA A 50 3.96 4.74 4.24
CA ALA A 50 2.98 5.06 3.19
C ALA A 50 2.70 6.58 3.12
N ILE A 51 2.50 7.23 4.26
CA ILE A 51 2.28 8.68 4.36
C ILE A 51 3.46 9.46 3.78
N GLN A 52 4.69 9.05 4.09
CA GLN A 52 5.88 9.68 3.50
C GLN A 52 5.94 9.52 1.98
N ASP A 53 5.57 8.35 1.46
CA ASP A 53 5.52 8.10 0.01
C ASP A 53 4.45 8.95 -0.66
N ILE A 54 3.28 9.05 -0.07
CA ILE A 54 2.18 9.90 -0.57
C ILE A 54 2.61 11.37 -0.60
N ALA A 55 3.21 11.85 0.49
CA ALA A 55 3.70 13.23 0.58
C ALA A 55 4.80 13.53 -0.43
N ALA A 56 5.67 12.55 -0.72
CA ALA A 56 6.72 12.64 -1.74
C ALA A 56 6.19 12.48 -3.18
N GLY A 57 4.89 12.34 -3.39
CA GLY A 57 4.27 12.18 -4.72
C GLY A 57 4.43 10.80 -5.34
N ARG A 58 4.77 9.79 -4.54
CA ARG A 58 4.91 8.40 -5.00
C ARG A 58 3.56 7.70 -5.06
N GLY A 59 3.45 6.68 -5.93
CA GLY A 59 2.32 5.75 -5.93
C GLY A 59 2.41 4.79 -4.74
N VAL A 60 1.28 4.53 -4.08
CA VAL A 60 1.16 3.62 -2.95
C VAL A 60 -0.05 2.73 -3.16
N ALA A 61 0.10 1.44 -2.92
CA ALA A 61 -1.01 0.51 -2.71
C ALA A 61 -0.93 0.01 -1.27
N TYR A 62 -1.97 0.25 -0.50
CA TYR A 62 -2.06 -0.18 0.90
C TYR A 62 -3.24 -1.13 1.06
N ILE A 63 -2.96 -2.35 1.49
CA ILE A 63 -3.97 -3.40 1.67
C ILE A 63 -4.06 -3.69 3.16
N ASP A 64 -5.21 -3.36 3.75
CA ASP A 64 -5.46 -3.50 5.17
C ASP A 64 -6.68 -4.37 5.43
N PRO A 65 -6.50 -5.58 5.97
CA PRO A 65 -7.62 -6.46 6.28
C PRO A 65 -8.52 -5.95 7.43
N HIS A 66 -8.06 -4.96 8.21
CA HIS A 66 -8.82 -4.38 9.32
C HIS A 66 -9.47 -3.03 8.96
N GLY A 67 -8.95 -2.31 7.97
CA GLY A 67 -9.49 -1.05 7.47
C GLY A 67 -9.01 0.21 8.19
N GLU A 68 -8.73 0.14 9.50
CA GLU A 68 -8.36 1.30 10.33
C GLU A 68 -7.12 2.06 9.83
N GLY A 69 -6.11 1.36 9.36
CA GLY A 69 -4.90 1.97 8.81
C GLY A 69 -5.13 2.64 7.47
N ALA A 70 -5.97 2.04 6.62
CA ALA A 70 -6.33 2.61 5.32
C ALA A 70 -7.10 3.92 5.49
N GLU A 71 -8.11 3.96 6.38
CA GLU A 71 -8.87 5.17 6.70
C GLU A 71 -7.95 6.28 7.22
N LYS A 72 -7.08 5.97 8.16
CA LYS A 72 -6.13 6.92 8.72
C LYS A 72 -5.17 7.51 7.67
N ILE A 73 -4.70 6.71 6.72
CA ILE A 73 -3.80 7.17 5.66
C ILE A 73 -4.49 8.19 4.74
N ILE A 74 -5.79 8.04 4.49
CA ILE A 74 -6.57 8.96 3.64
C ILE A 74 -6.51 10.39 4.17
N ASP A 75 -6.55 10.58 5.49
CA ASP A 75 -6.49 11.89 6.13
C ASP A 75 -5.17 12.65 5.85
N PHE A 76 -4.12 11.93 5.48
CA PHE A 76 -2.82 12.50 5.15
C PHE A 76 -2.59 12.73 3.64
N VAL A 77 -3.59 12.46 2.81
CA VAL A 77 -3.47 12.70 1.36
C VAL A 77 -3.51 14.22 1.09
N PRO A 78 -2.48 14.79 0.44
CA PRO A 78 -2.48 16.19 0.07
C PRO A 78 -3.68 16.54 -0.83
N ALA A 79 -4.31 17.70 -0.64
CA ALA A 79 -5.49 18.13 -1.41
C ALA A 79 -5.32 18.01 -2.92
N LYS A 80 -4.12 18.30 -3.45
CA LYS A 80 -3.79 18.18 -4.88
C LYS A 80 -3.81 16.75 -5.41
N ARG A 81 -3.84 15.73 -4.53
CA ARG A 81 -3.81 14.31 -4.89
C ARG A 81 -5.09 13.55 -4.53
N VAL A 82 -6.10 14.24 -4.03
CA VAL A 82 -7.38 13.60 -3.66
C VAL A 82 -8.00 12.86 -4.84
N ASN A 83 -7.90 13.42 -6.05
CA ASN A 83 -8.41 12.79 -7.27
C ASN A 83 -7.58 11.58 -7.75
N ASP A 84 -6.40 11.35 -7.17
CA ASP A 84 -5.55 10.19 -7.48
C ASP A 84 -5.86 9.00 -6.56
N VAL A 85 -6.75 9.17 -5.57
CA VAL A 85 -7.06 8.15 -4.57
C VAL A 85 -8.15 7.23 -5.09
N VAL A 86 -7.88 5.93 -5.00
CA VAL A 86 -8.88 4.88 -5.17
C VAL A 86 -9.00 4.18 -3.82
N TYR A 87 -10.11 4.43 -3.11
CA TYR A 87 -10.41 3.79 -1.84
C TYR A 87 -11.46 2.71 -2.05
N ILE A 88 -11.14 1.48 -1.69
CA ILE A 88 -12.02 0.33 -1.84
C ILE A 88 -12.32 -0.21 -0.44
N ASN A 89 -13.57 -0.04 0.00
CA ASN A 89 -14.08 -0.63 1.23
C ASN A 89 -15.24 -1.59 0.90
N PRO A 90 -15.01 -2.91 0.88
CA PRO A 90 -16.06 -3.89 0.58
C PRO A 90 -17.20 -3.91 1.61
N SER A 91 -16.98 -3.36 2.80
CA SER A 91 -17.99 -3.30 3.88
C SER A 91 -18.87 -2.06 3.80
N ASP A 92 -18.55 -1.11 2.93
CA ASP A 92 -19.35 0.10 2.71
C ASP A 92 -20.52 -0.22 1.78
N LEU A 93 -21.72 -0.33 2.36
CA LEU A 93 -22.94 -0.62 1.62
C LEU A 93 -23.59 0.64 1.04
N ASP A 94 -23.25 1.82 1.55
CA ASP A 94 -23.82 3.08 1.09
C ASP A 94 -23.12 3.56 -0.19
N TYR A 95 -21.83 3.26 -0.34
CA TYR A 95 -21.02 3.62 -1.50
C TYR A 95 -20.28 2.39 -2.07
N PRO A 96 -21.01 1.39 -2.60
CA PRO A 96 -20.40 0.17 -3.10
C PRO A 96 -19.53 0.48 -4.32
N ILE A 97 -18.26 0.08 -4.26
CA ILE A 97 -17.37 0.17 -5.41
C ILE A 97 -17.50 -1.08 -6.27
N ALA A 98 -17.90 -0.89 -7.52
CA ALA A 98 -17.89 -1.96 -8.51
C ALA A 98 -16.51 -2.03 -9.18
N PHE A 99 -15.85 -3.17 -9.08
CA PHE A 99 -14.65 -3.50 -9.83
C PHE A 99 -15.03 -4.41 -11.02
N ASN A 100 -15.06 -3.82 -12.21
CA ASN A 100 -15.39 -4.58 -13.41
C ASN A 100 -14.13 -5.22 -14.01
N VAL A 101 -13.86 -6.46 -13.65
CA VAL A 101 -12.73 -7.25 -14.19
C VAL A 101 -12.83 -7.51 -15.70
N MET A 102 -14.02 -7.30 -16.29
CA MET A 102 -14.29 -7.45 -17.72
C MET A 102 -14.29 -6.12 -18.47
N GLU A 103 -13.85 -5.04 -17.82
CA GLU A 103 -13.76 -3.73 -18.45
C GLU A 103 -12.89 -3.79 -19.73
N LYS A 104 -13.31 -3.03 -20.73
CA LYS A 104 -12.63 -3.01 -22.02
C LYS A 104 -11.26 -2.34 -21.90
N VAL A 105 -10.22 -3.15 -21.82
CA VAL A 105 -8.81 -2.71 -21.81
C VAL A 105 -8.22 -2.69 -23.23
N ASP A 106 -7.13 -1.95 -23.41
CA ASP A 106 -6.34 -1.95 -24.65
C ASP A 106 -6.01 -3.40 -25.06
N PHE A 107 -6.11 -3.69 -26.36
CA PHE A 107 -5.91 -5.02 -26.93
C PHE A 107 -4.61 -5.67 -26.47
N ARG A 108 -3.55 -4.87 -26.30
CA ARG A 108 -2.23 -5.34 -25.84
C ARG A 108 -2.24 -5.96 -24.45
N TYR A 109 -3.20 -5.59 -23.58
CA TYR A 109 -3.25 -6.06 -22.18
C TYR A 109 -4.34 -7.10 -21.92
N ARG A 110 -5.21 -7.41 -22.91
CA ARG A 110 -6.33 -8.33 -22.72
C ARG A 110 -5.90 -9.73 -22.28
N HIS A 111 -4.81 -10.24 -22.84
CA HIS A 111 -4.28 -11.54 -22.46
C HIS A 111 -3.80 -11.60 -21.00
N LEU A 112 -3.25 -10.48 -20.48
CA LEU A 112 -2.84 -10.38 -19.08
C LEU A 112 -4.04 -10.37 -18.15
N VAL A 113 -5.09 -9.60 -18.50
CA VAL A 113 -6.34 -9.56 -17.74
C VAL A 113 -7.00 -10.94 -17.74
N ALA A 114 -7.11 -11.59 -18.89
CA ALA A 114 -7.69 -12.93 -18.99
C ALA A 114 -6.88 -13.97 -18.19
N SER A 115 -5.56 -13.95 -18.27
CA SER A 115 -4.68 -14.85 -17.50
C SER A 115 -4.79 -14.59 -16.00
N GLY A 116 -4.87 -13.33 -15.58
CA GLY A 116 -5.07 -12.94 -14.19
C GLY A 116 -6.40 -13.44 -13.65
N LEU A 117 -7.48 -13.25 -14.39
CA LEU A 117 -8.80 -13.71 -14.03
C LEU A 117 -8.87 -15.24 -13.90
N MET A 118 -8.30 -15.97 -14.87
CA MET A 118 -8.21 -17.43 -14.81
C MET A 118 -7.38 -17.90 -13.61
N GLY A 119 -6.33 -17.16 -13.25
CA GLY A 119 -5.54 -17.46 -12.04
C GLY A 119 -6.35 -17.30 -10.74
N VAL A 120 -7.20 -16.29 -10.66
CA VAL A 120 -8.13 -16.10 -9.53
C VAL A 120 -9.15 -17.23 -9.46
N PHE A 121 -9.78 -17.58 -10.58
CA PHE A 121 -10.75 -18.68 -10.64
C PHE A 121 -10.14 -20.02 -10.17
N LYS A 122 -8.97 -20.37 -10.69
CA LYS A 122 -8.26 -21.60 -10.27
C LYS A 122 -7.90 -21.60 -8.79
N LYS A 123 -7.66 -20.41 -8.19
CA LYS A 123 -7.32 -20.31 -6.76
C LYS A 123 -8.56 -20.42 -5.86
N VAL A 124 -9.69 -19.88 -6.31
CA VAL A 124 -10.95 -19.91 -5.56
C VAL A 124 -11.67 -21.26 -5.73
N TRP A 125 -11.61 -21.84 -6.92
CA TRP A 125 -12.21 -23.14 -7.27
C TRP A 125 -11.13 -24.05 -7.90
N PRO A 126 -10.31 -24.69 -7.07
CA PRO A 126 -9.20 -25.54 -7.57
C PRO A 126 -9.64 -26.80 -8.31
N ASP A 127 -10.88 -27.24 -8.10
CA ASP A 127 -11.45 -28.47 -8.65
C ASP A 127 -12.30 -28.27 -9.93
N VAL A 128 -12.24 -27.06 -10.54
CA VAL A 128 -12.96 -26.75 -11.80
C VAL A 128 -12.02 -26.70 -12.99
#